data_706031f97f2fd7b85b3b6670a6114223
#
_entry.id   706031f97f2fd7b85b3b6670a6114223
#
_cell.length_a   1.000
_cell.length_b   1.000
_cell.length_c   1.000
_cell.angle_alpha   90.00
_cell.angle_beta   90.00
_cell.angle_gamma   90.00
#
_symmetry.space_group_name_H-M   'P 1'
#
loop_
_entity.id
_entity.type
_entity.pdbx_description
1 polymer ?
#
loop_
_entity_poly.entity_id
_entity_poly.type
_entity_poly.pdbx_seq_one_letter_code
_entity_poly.pdbx_strand_id
1 'polypeptide(L)'
;YINPIIGSTPIQKVNRKFVDSYYKTLTKTKPVIVRNRKPKSEYLPPATIEKIFKLLSTAFSQAVKWELVGKNPFQLSDALPRTKYKKRDIWTAESISKALNSCKDGKLYVAINLAFACSMREGEILGLTWDLVNISDEAIAEDNAYIDIKKELIRVSKRALETLDQKDVYYIFPPLMPNTSTRVVLKKPKNDTSVRRVWIPKTLAYILRDWKKAQDELKEFLGNEYQDFNLVVALANGRPCEGRVLLKAFEELRKEAGLPNVVFHSLRHSSTTYKLKLNHGDIKATQGDTGHAQADMVTEVYSHILDEDRKINAQKFDAAFYANPDLSKYNPPLPNEKPEKTEIDINNLIEQLKKSPEL
;
A
#
# COMPACT_ATOMS: atom_id res chain seq x y z
N TYR A 1 4.85 -23.24 14.10
CA TYR A 1 5.10 -24.00 12.87
C TYR A 1 6.59 -24.31 12.68
N ILE A 2 7.50 -23.44 13.11
CA ILE A 2 8.94 -23.67 12.99
C ILE A 2 9.43 -24.51 14.16
N ASN A 3 9.48 -23.94 15.37
CA ASN A 3 10.04 -24.61 16.53
C ASN A 3 9.41 -25.98 16.86
N PRO A 4 8.06 -26.16 16.85
CA PRO A 4 7.48 -27.46 17.15
C PRO A 4 7.78 -28.56 16.12
N ILE A 5 8.12 -28.21 14.87
CA ILE A 5 8.30 -29.18 13.79
C ILE A 5 9.78 -29.42 13.48
N ILE A 6 10.58 -28.37 13.42
CA ILE A 6 11.98 -28.42 13.00
C ILE A 6 12.98 -27.81 13.98
N GLY A 7 12.51 -27.22 15.09
CA GLY A 7 13.37 -26.47 16.01
C GLY A 7 14.49 -27.27 16.69
N SER A 8 14.35 -28.59 16.81
CA SER A 8 15.37 -29.48 17.33
C SER A 8 16.38 -29.98 16.28
N THR A 9 16.15 -29.64 14.99
CA THR A 9 17.02 -30.12 13.92
C THR A 9 18.29 -29.25 13.83
N PRO A 10 19.50 -29.85 13.92
CA PRO A 10 20.74 -29.12 13.71
C PRO A 10 20.77 -28.44 12.36
N ILE A 11 21.20 -27.19 12.30
CA ILE A 11 21.18 -26.36 11.07
C ILE A 11 21.95 -27.01 9.92
N GLN A 12 23.04 -27.74 10.21
CA GLN A 12 23.87 -28.45 9.22
C GLN A 12 23.13 -29.65 8.56
N LYS A 13 22.08 -30.18 9.22
CA LYS A 13 21.28 -31.29 8.70
C LYS A 13 20.14 -30.83 7.79
N VAL A 14 19.87 -29.52 7.75
CA VAL A 14 18.82 -28.95 6.88
C VAL A 14 19.36 -28.85 5.45
N ASN A 15 18.97 -29.79 4.62
CA ASN A 15 19.29 -29.85 3.20
C ASN A 15 18.03 -29.68 2.34
N ARG A 16 18.15 -29.65 1.01
CA ARG A 16 17.02 -29.52 0.07
C ARG A 16 15.93 -30.58 0.32
N LYS A 17 16.28 -31.85 0.47
CA LYS A 17 15.33 -32.94 0.72
C LYS A 17 14.54 -32.73 2.03
N PHE A 18 15.23 -32.22 3.06
CA PHE A 18 14.59 -31.85 4.33
C PHE A 18 13.58 -30.71 4.13
N VAL A 19 13.94 -29.66 3.38
CA VAL A 19 13.07 -28.52 3.08
C VAL A 19 11.81 -28.96 2.34
N ASP A 20 11.94 -29.86 1.35
CA ASP A 20 10.81 -30.39 0.59
C ASP A 20 9.89 -31.25 1.47
N SER A 21 10.46 -32.04 2.38
CA SER A 21 9.69 -32.82 3.37
C SER A 21 8.95 -31.88 4.34
N TYR A 22 9.61 -30.84 4.83
CA TYR A 22 9.01 -29.85 5.70
C TYR A 22 7.85 -29.10 5.02
N TYR A 23 7.99 -28.75 3.74
CA TYR A 23 6.90 -28.18 2.95
C TYR A 23 5.68 -29.11 2.94
N LYS A 24 5.86 -30.40 2.62
CA LYS A 24 4.78 -31.40 2.63
C LYS A 24 4.12 -31.52 3.99
N THR A 25 4.87 -31.40 5.07
CA THR A 25 4.34 -31.39 6.44
C THR A 25 3.47 -30.13 6.68
N LEU A 26 3.94 -28.95 6.28
CA LEU A 26 3.21 -27.71 6.45
C LEU A 26 1.87 -27.69 5.69
N THR A 27 1.82 -28.28 4.49
CA THR A 27 0.56 -28.37 3.70
C THR A 27 -0.53 -29.20 4.39
N LYS A 28 -0.15 -30.10 5.30
CA LYS A 28 -1.04 -30.94 6.10
C LYS A 28 -1.20 -30.45 7.54
N THR A 29 -0.55 -29.36 7.90
CA THR A 29 -0.60 -28.81 9.27
C THR A 29 -1.83 -27.93 9.44
N LYS A 30 -2.59 -28.11 10.52
CA LYS A 30 -3.73 -27.27 10.86
C LYS A 30 -3.27 -25.91 11.36
N PRO A 31 -4.03 -24.83 11.09
CA PRO A 31 -3.74 -23.50 11.63
C PRO A 31 -3.79 -23.50 13.17
N VAL A 32 -2.87 -22.78 13.80
CA VAL A 32 -2.91 -22.53 15.25
C VAL A 32 -4.13 -21.67 15.56
N ILE A 33 -4.95 -22.15 16.49
CA ILE A 33 -6.11 -21.39 16.97
C ILE A 33 -5.63 -20.24 17.83
N VAL A 34 -5.79 -19.02 17.35
CA VAL A 34 -5.54 -17.81 18.13
C VAL A 34 -6.84 -17.41 18.82
N ARG A 35 -6.73 -17.02 20.10
CA ARG A 35 -7.89 -16.58 20.90
C ARG A 35 -8.78 -15.62 20.12
N ASN A 36 -10.08 -15.93 20.02
CA ASN A 36 -11.09 -15.15 19.30
C ASN A 36 -10.98 -15.10 17.77
N ARG A 37 -10.20 -15.99 17.13
CA ARG A 37 -10.16 -16.10 15.67
C ARG A 37 -10.36 -17.54 15.24
N LYS A 38 -11.45 -17.80 14.53
CA LYS A 38 -11.65 -19.10 13.84
C LYS A 38 -10.71 -19.17 12.63
N PRO A 39 -10.03 -20.31 12.40
CA PRO A 39 -9.28 -20.52 11.18
C PRO A 39 -10.19 -20.39 9.94
N LYS A 40 -9.68 -19.78 8.88
CA LYS A 40 -10.41 -19.63 7.60
C LYS A 40 -10.29 -20.86 6.70
N SER A 41 -9.42 -21.80 7.03
CA SER A 41 -9.13 -23.02 6.28
C SER A 41 -8.77 -24.14 7.22
N GLU A 42 -8.99 -25.39 6.80
CA GLU A 42 -8.65 -26.58 7.57
C GLU A 42 -7.14 -26.75 7.74
N TYR A 43 -6.37 -26.45 6.69
CA TYR A 43 -4.91 -26.53 6.67
C TYR A 43 -4.30 -25.14 6.47
N LEU A 44 -2.97 -25.03 6.66
CA LEU A 44 -2.25 -23.78 6.47
C LEU A 44 -2.41 -23.23 5.06
N PRO A 45 -2.85 -21.97 4.92
CA PRO A 45 -2.94 -21.34 3.61
C PRO A 45 -1.56 -21.23 2.95
N PRO A 46 -1.45 -21.38 1.60
CA PRO A 46 -0.19 -21.24 0.87
C PRO A 46 0.58 -19.95 1.19
N ALA A 47 -0.13 -18.82 1.33
CA ALA A 47 0.47 -17.54 1.72
C ALA A 47 1.12 -17.56 3.11
N THR A 48 0.65 -18.38 4.05
CA THR A 48 1.29 -18.55 5.37
C THR A 48 2.53 -19.40 5.25
N ILE A 49 2.49 -20.47 4.47
CA ILE A 49 3.64 -21.33 4.18
C ILE A 49 4.75 -20.51 3.51
N GLU A 50 4.42 -19.70 2.51
CA GLU A 50 5.35 -18.79 1.83
C GLU A 50 6.06 -17.84 2.81
N LYS A 51 5.32 -17.27 3.78
CA LYS A 51 5.92 -16.40 4.82
C LYS A 51 6.89 -17.15 5.71
N ILE A 52 6.57 -18.39 6.10
CA ILE A 52 7.47 -19.26 6.88
C ILE A 52 8.76 -19.51 6.09
N PHE A 53 8.64 -19.84 4.81
CA PHE A 53 9.79 -20.08 3.94
C PHE A 53 10.64 -18.83 3.72
N LYS A 54 10.03 -17.66 3.50
CA LYS A 54 10.76 -16.39 3.39
C LYS A 54 11.55 -16.08 4.67
N LEU A 55 10.95 -16.31 5.84
CA LEU A 55 11.62 -16.13 7.12
C LEU A 55 12.83 -17.07 7.25
N LEU A 56 12.63 -18.36 7.00
CA LEU A 56 13.70 -19.35 7.08
C LEU A 56 14.78 -19.12 6.02
N SER A 57 14.42 -18.77 4.79
CA SER A 57 15.38 -18.41 3.74
C SER A 57 16.24 -17.21 4.16
N THR A 58 15.64 -16.19 4.77
CA THR A 58 16.40 -15.05 5.30
C THR A 58 17.36 -15.49 6.41
N ALA A 59 16.90 -16.31 7.36
CA ALA A 59 17.71 -16.82 8.45
C ALA A 59 18.90 -17.68 7.93
N PHE A 60 18.64 -18.58 6.96
CA PHE A 60 19.69 -19.39 6.37
C PHE A 60 20.66 -18.58 5.49
N SER A 61 20.19 -17.52 4.81
CA SER A 61 21.10 -16.58 4.13
C SER A 61 22.04 -15.89 5.11
N GLN A 62 21.56 -15.56 6.32
CA GLN A 62 22.43 -15.02 7.36
C GLN A 62 23.37 -16.07 7.93
N ALA A 63 22.91 -17.32 8.09
CA ALA A 63 23.76 -18.43 8.54
C ALA A 63 24.90 -18.74 7.54
N VAL A 64 24.66 -18.59 6.23
CA VAL A 64 25.72 -18.68 5.21
C VAL A 64 26.74 -17.55 5.39
N LYS A 65 26.30 -16.31 5.63
CA LYS A 65 27.21 -15.18 5.89
C LYS A 65 28.05 -15.37 7.17
N TRP A 66 27.53 -16.09 8.15
CA TRP A 66 28.24 -16.46 9.37
C TRP A 66 29.03 -17.78 9.24
N GLU A 67 29.12 -18.34 8.04
CA GLU A 67 29.84 -19.58 7.75
C GLU A 67 29.37 -20.82 8.55
N LEU A 68 28.14 -20.76 9.10
CA LEU A 68 27.54 -21.88 9.83
C LEU A 68 27.05 -22.99 8.91
N VAL A 69 26.74 -22.66 7.67
CA VAL A 69 26.33 -23.56 6.58
C VAL A 69 26.90 -23.08 5.25
N GLY A 70 27.26 -24.01 4.35
CA GLY A 70 27.91 -23.66 3.08
C GLY A 70 26.95 -23.05 2.04
N LYS A 71 25.63 -23.34 2.13
CA LYS A 71 24.61 -22.84 1.18
C LYS A 71 23.23 -22.78 1.85
N ASN A 72 22.37 -21.94 1.30
CA ASN A 72 20.99 -21.80 1.77
C ASN A 72 20.08 -22.85 1.09
N PRO A 73 19.58 -23.87 1.81
CA PRO A 73 18.77 -24.93 1.22
C PRO A 73 17.37 -24.46 0.80
N PHE A 74 16.87 -23.36 1.35
CA PHE A 74 15.57 -22.78 1.01
C PHE A 74 15.57 -22.04 -0.33
N GLN A 75 16.72 -21.54 -0.80
CA GLN A 75 16.86 -20.93 -2.14
C GLN A 75 16.91 -21.97 -3.26
N LEU A 76 17.29 -23.21 -2.93
CA LEU A 76 17.44 -24.31 -3.88
C LEU A 76 16.17 -25.14 -4.04
N SER A 77 15.12 -24.84 -3.26
CA SER A 77 13.88 -25.62 -3.27
C SER A 77 12.89 -25.04 -4.28
N ASP A 78 12.40 -25.88 -5.20
CA ASP A 78 11.32 -25.57 -6.13
C ASP A 78 9.94 -25.90 -5.53
N ALA A 79 9.91 -26.33 -4.27
CA ALA A 79 8.69 -26.82 -3.62
C ALA A 79 7.63 -25.72 -3.35
N LEU A 80 8.03 -24.45 -3.36
CA LEU A 80 7.09 -23.35 -3.12
C LEU A 80 6.20 -23.13 -4.35
N PRO A 81 4.89 -23.33 -4.24
CA PRO A 81 3.99 -22.93 -5.28
C PRO A 81 4.06 -21.40 -5.41
N ARG A 82 4.26 -20.92 -6.62
CA ARG A 82 4.13 -19.49 -6.91
C ARG A 82 2.66 -19.11 -6.67
N THR A 83 2.37 -18.52 -5.52
CA THR A 83 1.03 -17.97 -5.25
C THR A 83 0.77 -16.88 -6.28
N LYS A 84 -0.19 -17.11 -7.18
CA LYS A 84 -0.70 -16.03 -8.04
C LYS A 84 -1.29 -14.98 -7.12
N TYR A 85 -0.66 -13.81 -7.08
CA TYR A 85 -1.24 -12.67 -6.35
C TYR A 85 -2.61 -12.37 -6.94
N LYS A 86 -3.65 -12.44 -6.10
CA LYS A 86 -4.96 -11.93 -6.49
C LYS A 86 -4.82 -10.43 -6.72
N LYS A 87 -5.21 -9.99 -7.92
CA LYS A 87 -5.36 -8.58 -8.21
C LYS A 87 -6.25 -7.96 -7.13
N ARG A 88 -5.77 -6.91 -6.48
CA ARG A 88 -6.55 -6.23 -5.43
C ARG A 88 -7.49 -5.25 -6.11
N ASP A 89 -8.75 -5.27 -5.73
CA ASP A 89 -9.70 -4.28 -6.17
C ASP A 89 -9.32 -2.90 -5.61
N ILE A 90 -9.45 -1.88 -6.45
CA ILE A 90 -9.30 -0.48 -6.08
C ILE A 90 -10.64 0.22 -6.23
N TRP A 91 -10.87 1.26 -5.46
CA TRP A 91 -12.04 2.11 -5.68
C TRP A 91 -11.78 3.10 -6.81
N THR A 92 -12.81 3.27 -7.65
CA THR A 92 -12.84 4.32 -8.66
C THR A 92 -13.15 5.68 -8.02
N ALA A 93 -13.00 6.76 -8.78
CA ALA A 93 -13.35 8.11 -8.31
C ALA A 93 -14.83 8.20 -7.89
N GLU A 94 -15.74 7.54 -8.60
CA GLU A 94 -17.16 7.47 -8.27
C GLU A 94 -17.39 6.73 -6.94
N SER A 95 -16.67 5.63 -6.71
CA SER A 95 -16.76 4.89 -5.46
C SER A 95 -16.26 5.72 -4.27
N ILE A 96 -15.18 6.48 -4.44
CA ILE A 96 -14.67 7.41 -3.42
C ILE A 96 -15.70 8.53 -3.14
N SER A 97 -16.23 9.16 -4.19
CA SER A 97 -17.25 10.21 -4.06
C SER A 97 -18.49 9.68 -3.33
N LYS A 98 -18.98 8.50 -3.71
CA LYS A 98 -20.11 7.84 -3.05
C LYS A 98 -19.81 7.55 -1.58
N ALA A 99 -18.61 7.08 -1.26
CA ALA A 99 -18.20 6.81 0.12
C ALA A 99 -18.20 8.10 0.96
N LEU A 100 -17.62 9.18 0.44
CA LEU A 100 -17.58 10.47 1.13
C LEU A 100 -18.98 11.06 1.33
N ASN A 101 -19.85 11.00 0.31
CA ASN A 101 -21.23 11.49 0.41
C ASN A 101 -22.11 10.69 1.38
N SER A 102 -21.79 9.42 1.58
CA SER A 102 -22.53 8.53 2.52
C SER A 102 -21.95 8.53 3.92
N CYS A 103 -20.73 9.07 4.13
CA CYS A 103 -20.02 9.01 5.39
C CYS A 103 -20.58 10.01 6.40
N LYS A 104 -21.13 9.49 7.50
CA LYS A 104 -21.68 10.30 8.62
C LYS A 104 -20.68 10.44 9.79
N ASP A 105 -19.60 9.70 9.80
CA ASP A 105 -18.57 9.72 10.83
C ASP A 105 -17.43 10.66 10.39
N GLY A 106 -17.33 11.84 11.04
CA GLY A 106 -16.37 12.89 10.68
C GLY A 106 -14.91 12.43 10.74
N LYS A 107 -14.53 11.62 11.74
CA LYS A 107 -13.14 11.08 11.81
C LYS A 107 -12.85 10.09 10.67
N LEU A 108 -13.83 9.28 10.26
CA LEU A 108 -13.70 8.38 9.11
C LEU A 108 -13.66 9.19 7.81
N TYR A 109 -14.48 10.22 7.67
CA TYR A 109 -14.50 11.12 6.52
C TYR A 109 -13.11 11.75 6.29
N VAL A 110 -12.50 12.30 7.34
CA VAL A 110 -11.14 12.86 7.29
C VAL A 110 -10.12 11.78 6.98
N ALA A 111 -10.22 10.60 7.60
CA ALA A 111 -9.29 9.50 7.35
C ALA A 111 -9.33 8.98 5.91
N ILE A 112 -10.52 8.90 5.28
CA ILE A 112 -10.67 8.52 3.87
C ILE A 112 -9.99 9.57 2.97
N ASN A 113 -10.22 10.86 3.23
CA ASN A 113 -9.59 11.94 2.47
C ASN A 113 -8.06 11.90 2.59
N LEU A 114 -7.51 11.71 3.79
CA LEU A 114 -6.06 11.57 4.02
C LEU A 114 -5.47 10.33 3.34
N ALA A 115 -6.17 9.20 3.37
CA ALA A 115 -5.73 7.98 2.72
C ALA A 115 -5.71 8.12 1.18
N PHE A 116 -6.71 8.80 0.61
CA PHE A 116 -6.85 8.94 -0.83
C PHE A 116 -6.06 10.12 -1.39
N ALA A 117 -6.21 11.33 -0.87
CA ALA A 117 -5.50 12.49 -1.41
C ALA A 117 -4.00 12.48 -1.07
N CYS A 118 -3.61 12.07 0.15
CA CYS A 118 -2.23 12.09 0.63
C CYS A 118 -1.52 10.74 0.58
N SER A 119 -2.17 9.68 0.12
CA SER A 119 -1.62 8.32 0.10
C SER A 119 -1.08 7.86 1.46
N MET A 120 -1.66 8.32 2.57
CA MET A 120 -1.20 7.98 3.91
C MET A 120 -1.55 6.54 4.30
N ARG A 121 -0.67 5.92 5.10
CA ARG A 121 -0.95 4.63 5.74
C ARG A 121 -1.88 4.81 6.94
N GLU A 122 -2.64 3.78 7.30
CA GLU A 122 -3.52 3.81 8.48
C GLU A 122 -2.81 4.34 9.74
N GLY A 123 -1.64 3.79 10.08
CA GLY A 123 -0.88 4.23 11.24
C GLY A 123 -0.38 5.67 11.16
N GLU A 124 -0.04 6.16 9.96
CA GLU A 124 0.33 7.57 9.71
C GLU A 124 -0.86 8.51 9.92
N ILE A 125 -2.06 8.13 9.45
CA ILE A 125 -3.31 8.89 9.63
C ILE A 125 -3.68 8.98 11.11
N LEU A 126 -3.65 7.86 11.81
CA LEU A 126 -4.02 7.80 13.23
C LEU A 126 -2.97 8.47 14.13
N GLY A 127 -1.72 8.55 13.68
CA GLY A 127 -0.62 9.22 14.38
C GLY A 127 -0.37 10.66 13.96
N LEU A 128 -1.19 11.22 13.05
CA LEU A 128 -1.08 12.60 12.62
C LEU A 128 -1.53 13.54 13.75
N THR A 129 -0.68 14.52 14.06
CA THR A 129 -0.94 15.57 15.05
C THR A 129 -1.03 16.93 14.39
N TRP A 130 -1.80 17.84 14.96
CA TRP A 130 -2.06 19.16 14.37
C TRP A 130 -0.81 20.03 14.20
N ASP A 131 0.23 19.84 15.02
CA ASP A 131 1.53 20.49 14.86
C ASP A 131 2.28 20.11 13.57
N LEU A 132 1.83 19.08 12.87
CA LEU A 132 2.39 18.62 11.60
C LEU A 132 1.52 18.98 10.38
N VAL A 133 0.46 19.77 10.57
CA VAL A 133 -0.49 20.19 9.53
C VAL A 133 -0.41 21.69 9.35
N ASN A 134 0.04 22.15 8.19
CA ASN A 134 0.02 23.56 7.84
C ASN A 134 -1.16 23.87 6.93
N ILE A 135 -2.17 24.49 7.51
CA ILE A 135 -3.42 24.93 6.86
C ILE A 135 -3.75 26.38 7.22
N SER A 136 -2.71 27.23 7.35
CA SER A 136 -2.91 28.67 7.54
C SER A 136 -3.61 29.28 6.32
N ASP A 137 -4.26 30.42 6.51
CA ASP A 137 -4.96 31.11 5.41
C ASP A 137 -3.99 31.49 4.28
N GLU A 138 -2.78 31.89 4.61
CA GLU A 138 -1.71 32.18 3.65
C GLU A 138 -1.30 30.92 2.89
N ALA A 139 -1.05 29.82 3.61
CA ALA A 139 -0.66 28.55 3.00
C ALA A 139 -1.74 28.00 2.05
N ILE A 140 -3.02 28.17 2.42
CA ILE A 140 -4.15 27.75 1.56
C ILE A 140 -4.26 28.68 0.35
N ALA A 141 -4.11 30.00 0.53
CA ALA A 141 -4.19 30.97 -0.58
C ALA A 141 -3.12 30.72 -1.63
N GLU A 142 -1.90 30.41 -1.21
CA GLU A 142 -0.71 30.21 -2.05
C GLU A 142 -0.54 28.77 -2.58
N ASP A 143 -1.49 27.87 -2.39
CA ASP A 143 -1.38 26.43 -2.71
C ASP A 143 -0.21 25.72 -2.00
N ASN A 144 0.22 26.23 -0.85
CA ASN A 144 1.32 25.75 -0.02
C ASN A 144 0.89 24.98 1.23
N ALA A 145 -0.38 24.62 1.35
CA ALA A 145 -0.87 23.79 2.45
C ALA A 145 -0.25 22.40 2.40
N TYR A 146 0.22 21.88 3.54
CA TYR A 146 0.93 20.60 3.58
C TYR A 146 0.74 19.84 4.90
N ILE A 147 1.09 18.56 4.86
CA ILE A 147 1.19 17.67 6.01
C ILE A 147 2.59 17.09 6.07
N ASP A 148 3.25 17.19 7.21
CA ASP A 148 4.50 16.50 7.51
C ASP A 148 4.19 15.14 8.14
N ILE A 149 4.50 14.05 7.46
CA ILE A 149 4.30 12.70 7.97
C ILE A 149 5.57 12.28 8.72
N LYS A 150 5.55 12.37 10.04
CA LYS A 150 6.70 12.09 10.93
C LYS A 150 6.37 11.08 12.02
N LYS A 151 5.10 10.77 12.22
CA LYS A 151 4.62 9.93 13.32
C LYS A 151 3.67 8.85 12.80
N GLU A 152 3.64 7.71 13.48
CA GLU A 152 2.62 6.66 13.29
C GLU A 152 2.08 6.20 14.65
N LEU A 153 0.81 5.88 14.71
CA LEU A 153 0.16 5.31 15.88
C LEU A 153 0.02 3.81 15.69
N ILE A 154 0.56 3.04 16.62
CA ILE A 154 0.47 1.58 16.62
C ILE A 154 0.22 1.03 18.02
N ARG A 155 -0.25 -0.22 18.08
CA ARG A 155 -0.36 -0.98 19.32
C ARG A 155 0.79 -1.98 19.42
N VAL A 156 1.56 -1.92 20.50
CA VAL A 156 2.75 -2.78 20.75
C VAL A 156 2.62 -3.54 22.05
N SER A 157 3.31 -4.66 22.23
CA SER A 157 3.38 -5.38 23.51
C SER A 157 4.26 -4.62 24.49
N LYS A 158 3.94 -4.71 25.79
CA LYS A 158 4.78 -4.16 26.87
C LYS A 158 6.20 -4.73 26.79
N ARG A 159 6.31 -6.05 26.59
CA ARG A 159 7.60 -6.72 26.42
C ARG A 159 8.45 -6.12 25.29
N ALA A 160 7.83 -5.76 24.17
CA ALA A 160 8.57 -5.13 23.06
C ALA A 160 9.07 -3.73 23.43
N LEU A 161 8.27 -2.94 24.18
CA LEU A 161 8.70 -1.63 24.67
C LEU A 161 9.90 -1.74 25.60
N GLU A 162 9.86 -2.70 26.52
CA GLU A 162 10.96 -2.97 27.47
C GLU A 162 12.22 -3.49 26.75
N THR A 163 12.07 -4.48 25.86
CA THR A 163 13.20 -5.09 25.12
C THR A 163 13.91 -4.11 24.19
N LEU A 164 13.19 -3.16 23.61
CA LEU A 164 13.71 -2.18 22.66
C LEU A 164 14.01 -0.82 23.31
N ASP A 165 13.98 -0.74 24.64
CA ASP A 165 14.20 0.49 25.40
C ASP A 165 13.43 1.69 24.82
N GLN A 166 12.16 1.46 24.48
CA GLN A 166 11.24 2.45 23.88
C GLN A 166 11.82 3.18 22.66
N LYS A 167 12.76 2.57 21.94
CA LYS A 167 13.41 3.18 20.78
C LYS A 167 12.38 3.72 19.78
N ASP A 168 12.61 4.96 19.33
CA ASP A 168 11.75 5.68 18.36
C ASP A 168 10.31 5.95 18.85
N VAL A 169 10.01 5.81 20.15
CA VAL A 169 8.70 6.12 20.74
C VAL A 169 8.68 7.58 21.22
N TYR A 170 7.70 8.34 20.73
CA TYR A 170 7.48 9.73 21.15
C TYR A 170 6.54 9.84 22.35
N TYR A 171 5.51 8.96 22.40
CA TYR A 171 4.52 8.99 23.45
C TYR A 171 3.86 7.62 23.66
N ILE A 172 3.62 7.26 24.93
CA ILE A 172 2.89 6.04 25.33
C ILE A 172 1.56 6.47 25.92
N PHE A 173 0.47 6.16 25.24
CA PHE A 173 -0.86 6.58 25.69
C PHE A 173 -1.31 5.81 26.94
N PRO A 174 -1.99 6.48 27.89
CA PRO A 174 -2.58 5.84 29.03
C PRO A 174 -3.55 4.73 28.63
N PRO A 175 -3.46 3.53 29.22
CA PRO A 175 -4.35 2.43 28.86
C PRO A 175 -5.78 2.68 29.37
N LEU A 176 -6.78 2.20 28.62
CA LEU A 176 -8.17 2.20 29.09
C LEU A 176 -8.39 1.23 30.25
N MET A 177 -7.62 0.12 30.28
CA MET A 177 -7.66 -0.88 31.33
C MET A 177 -6.24 -1.12 31.87
N PRO A 178 -6.04 -1.19 33.17
CA PRO A 178 -4.70 -1.28 33.77
C PRO A 178 -3.94 -2.55 33.39
N ASN A 179 -4.65 -3.69 33.27
CA ASN A 179 -4.04 -5.02 33.12
C ASN A 179 -3.90 -5.50 31.66
N THR A 180 -3.64 -4.59 30.71
CA THR A 180 -3.41 -4.96 29.31
C THR A 180 -1.94 -5.29 29.06
N SER A 181 -1.68 -6.33 28.27
CA SER A 181 -0.33 -6.74 27.83
C SER A 181 0.25 -5.85 26.71
N THR A 182 -0.52 -4.89 26.24
CA THR A 182 -0.14 -4.00 25.13
C THR A 182 -0.37 -2.54 25.46
N ARG A 183 0.31 -1.64 24.73
CA ARG A 183 0.13 -0.18 24.79
C ARG A 183 -0.07 0.39 23.40
N VAL A 184 -0.85 1.46 23.30
CA VAL A 184 -0.91 2.32 22.14
C VAL A 184 0.24 3.31 22.25
N VAL A 185 1.01 3.46 21.20
CA VAL A 185 2.15 4.36 21.17
C VAL A 185 2.15 5.22 19.91
N LEU A 186 2.66 6.44 20.06
CA LEU A 186 3.02 7.30 18.96
C LEU A 186 4.53 7.18 18.75
N LYS A 187 4.96 6.82 17.56
CA LYS A 187 6.37 6.54 17.27
C LYS A 187 6.79 7.01 15.88
N LYS A 188 8.10 7.05 15.64
CA LYS A 188 8.67 7.25 14.31
C LYS A 188 8.23 6.13 13.36
N PRO A 189 7.88 6.42 12.09
CA PRO A 189 7.63 5.40 11.07
C PRO A 189 8.82 4.47 10.89
N LYS A 190 8.54 3.22 10.51
CA LYS A 190 9.56 2.15 10.41
C LYS A 190 10.71 2.47 9.46
N ASN A 191 10.43 3.16 8.34
CA ASN A 191 11.40 3.47 7.30
C ASN A 191 11.56 4.99 7.18
N ASP A 192 12.77 5.48 6.97
CA ASP A 192 13.05 6.90 6.78
C ASP A 192 12.34 7.47 5.54
N THR A 193 12.15 6.67 4.49
CA THR A 193 11.36 7.05 3.31
C THR A 193 9.88 7.30 3.60
N SER A 194 9.38 6.85 4.75
CA SER A 194 8.02 7.15 5.20
C SER A 194 7.90 8.55 5.79
N VAL A 195 9.00 9.14 6.28
CA VAL A 195 9.06 10.53 6.74
C VAL A 195 9.10 11.42 5.50
N ARG A 196 8.05 12.21 5.31
CA ARG A 196 7.89 13.02 4.11
C ARG A 196 6.94 14.19 4.31
N ARG A 197 7.04 15.20 3.46
CA ARG A 197 6.03 16.25 3.30
C ARG A 197 5.12 15.89 2.13
N VAL A 198 3.83 16.11 2.30
CA VAL A 198 2.82 15.95 1.25
C VAL A 198 2.04 17.25 1.17
N TRP A 199 2.06 17.89 0.01
CA TRP A 199 1.20 19.04 -0.27
C TRP A 199 -0.23 18.56 -0.47
N ILE A 200 -1.18 19.33 0.04
CA ILE A 200 -2.59 18.97 0.05
C ILE A 200 -3.42 19.91 -0.83
N PRO A 201 -4.45 19.39 -1.52
CA PRO A 201 -5.36 20.24 -2.28
C PRO A 201 -6.10 21.21 -1.35
N LYS A 202 -6.45 22.42 -1.84
CA LYS A 202 -7.23 23.42 -1.11
C LYS A 202 -8.48 22.83 -0.45
N THR A 203 -9.22 22.02 -1.19
CA THR A 203 -10.43 21.35 -0.66
C THR A 203 -10.14 20.54 0.60
N LEU A 204 -9.04 19.76 0.60
CA LEU A 204 -8.66 18.99 1.80
C LEU A 204 -8.20 19.92 2.93
N ALA A 205 -7.49 21.00 2.64
CA ALA A 205 -7.10 21.99 3.65
C ALA A 205 -8.32 22.62 4.33
N TYR A 206 -9.37 22.98 3.58
CA TYR A 206 -10.63 23.46 4.14
C TYR A 206 -11.35 22.39 4.99
N ILE A 207 -11.42 21.15 4.51
CA ILE A 207 -11.99 20.03 5.28
C ILE A 207 -11.27 19.88 6.63
N LEU A 208 -9.93 19.92 6.63
CA LEU A 208 -9.12 19.82 7.85
C LEU A 208 -9.34 21.02 8.77
N ARG A 209 -9.48 22.22 8.25
CA ARG A 209 -9.78 23.44 9.03
C ARG A 209 -11.12 23.34 9.73
N ASP A 210 -12.15 22.95 9.00
CA ASP A 210 -13.51 22.79 9.56
C ASP A 210 -13.53 21.65 10.59
N TRP A 211 -12.80 20.55 10.32
CA TRP A 211 -12.63 19.46 11.26
C TRP A 211 -11.92 19.89 12.54
N LYS A 212 -10.87 20.70 12.42
CA LYS A 212 -10.16 21.25 13.58
C LYS A 212 -11.11 22.10 14.43
N LYS A 213 -11.86 22.99 13.80
CA LYS A 213 -12.85 23.82 14.49
C LYS A 213 -13.88 22.96 15.25
N ALA A 214 -14.42 21.93 14.63
CA ALA A 214 -15.35 21.00 15.28
C ALA A 214 -14.72 20.24 16.47
N GLN A 215 -13.44 19.89 16.37
CA GLN A 215 -12.71 19.29 17.50
C GLN A 215 -12.47 20.31 18.64
N ASP A 216 -12.13 21.57 18.31
CA ASP A 216 -11.91 22.62 19.30
C ASP A 216 -13.22 22.95 20.04
N GLU A 217 -14.36 23.03 19.34
CA GLU A 217 -15.69 23.20 19.94
C GLU A 217 -16.05 22.03 20.87
N LEU A 218 -15.77 20.78 20.45
CA LEU A 218 -16.01 19.59 21.26
C LEU A 218 -15.11 19.55 22.51
N LYS A 219 -13.86 19.98 22.37
CA LYS A 219 -12.91 20.11 23.47
C LYS A 219 -13.40 21.15 24.50
N GLU A 220 -13.88 22.29 24.05
CA GLU A 220 -14.43 23.32 24.90
C GLU A 220 -15.70 22.81 25.64
N PHE A 221 -16.59 22.12 24.94
CA PHE A 221 -17.80 21.52 25.49
C PHE A 221 -17.54 20.49 26.58
N LEU A 222 -16.56 19.58 26.36
CA LEU A 222 -16.21 18.49 27.29
C LEU A 222 -15.29 18.96 28.42
N GLY A 223 -14.59 20.09 28.26
CA GLY A 223 -13.66 20.62 29.25
C GLY A 223 -12.67 19.57 29.76
N ASN A 224 -12.66 19.31 31.06
CA ASN A 224 -11.72 18.38 31.72
C ASN A 224 -11.92 16.89 31.33
N GLU A 225 -13.02 16.53 30.70
CA GLU A 225 -13.27 15.17 30.24
C GLU A 225 -12.57 14.90 28.90
N TYR A 226 -12.18 15.94 28.17
CA TYR A 226 -11.46 15.83 26.93
C TYR A 226 -9.97 15.57 27.19
N GLN A 227 -9.43 14.47 26.68
CA GLN A 227 -8.01 14.11 26.77
C GLN A 227 -7.29 14.56 25.51
N ASP A 228 -6.71 15.75 25.54
CA ASP A 228 -6.06 16.34 24.37
C ASP A 228 -4.66 15.74 24.15
N PHE A 229 -4.52 15.00 23.08
CA PHE A 229 -3.24 14.48 22.58
C PHE A 229 -2.86 15.12 21.24
N ASN A 230 -3.47 16.21 20.85
CA ASN A 230 -3.25 16.95 19.62
C ASN A 230 -3.42 16.10 18.34
N LEU A 231 -4.19 15.02 18.38
CA LEU A 231 -4.40 14.10 17.26
C LEU A 231 -5.46 14.65 16.29
N VAL A 232 -5.18 14.57 14.98
CA VAL A 232 -6.13 14.93 13.93
C VAL A 232 -7.29 13.93 13.89
N VAL A 233 -7.00 12.64 14.00
CA VAL A 233 -8.02 11.58 14.03
C VAL A 233 -8.10 11.01 15.45
N ALA A 234 -8.98 11.60 16.26
CA ALA A 234 -9.23 11.22 17.64
C ALA A 234 -10.65 10.69 17.85
N LEU A 235 -10.88 10.02 18.96
CA LEU A 235 -12.23 9.74 19.47
C LEU A 235 -12.88 11.02 19.99
N ALA A 236 -14.20 11.01 20.20
CA ALA A 236 -14.95 12.18 20.69
C ALA A 236 -14.41 12.78 22.00
N ASN A 237 -13.81 11.97 22.85
CA ASN A 237 -13.19 12.43 24.10
C ASN A 237 -11.68 12.74 23.95
N GLY A 238 -11.17 12.93 22.74
CA GLY A 238 -9.79 13.27 22.45
C GLY A 238 -8.79 12.09 22.48
N ARG A 239 -9.19 10.93 22.96
CA ARG A 239 -8.32 9.76 23.02
C ARG A 239 -7.97 9.24 21.63
N PRO A 240 -6.82 8.49 21.49
CA PRO A 240 -6.44 7.91 20.23
C PRO A 240 -7.51 7.02 19.61
N CYS A 241 -7.85 7.26 18.35
CA CYS A 241 -8.62 6.33 17.55
C CYS A 241 -7.71 5.18 17.13
N GLU A 242 -8.01 3.96 17.57
CA GLU A 242 -7.22 2.80 17.16
C GLU A 242 -7.68 2.27 15.80
N GLY A 243 -6.75 1.66 15.05
CA GLY A 243 -7.04 1.12 13.73
C GLY A 243 -8.26 0.20 13.68
N ARG A 244 -8.47 -0.63 14.72
CA ARG A 244 -9.65 -1.49 14.77
C ARG A 244 -10.98 -0.71 14.76
N VAL A 245 -11.03 0.44 15.41
CA VAL A 245 -12.23 1.31 15.44
C VAL A 245 -12.46 1.91 14.05
N LEU A 246 -11.40 2.47 13.46
CA LEU A 246 -11.47 3.06 12.11
C LEU A 246 -11.86 2.02 11.05
N LEU A 247 -11.22 0.84 11.08
CA LEU A 247 -11.50 -0.22 10.10
C LEU A 247 -12.92 -0.78 10.22
N LYS A 248 -13.46 -0.86 11.44
CA LYS A 248 -14.85 -1.28 11.66
C LYS A 248 -15.82 -0.25 11.06
N ALA A 249 -15.64 1.04 11.35
CA ALA A 249 -16.45 2.12 10.79
C ALA A 249 -16.36 2.14 9.23
N PHE A 250 -15.18 1.91 8.67
CA PHE A 250 -15.01 1.80 7.22
C PHE A 250 -15.75 0.60 6.61
N GLU A 251 -15.73 -0.54 7.29
CA GLU A 251 -16.46 -1.73 6.85
C GLU A 251 -17.97 -1.52 6.89
N GLU A 252 -18.48 -0.85 7.91
CA GLU A 252 -19.89 -0.48 8.06
C GLU A 252 -20.32 0.48 6.94
N LEU A 253 -19.59 1.58 6.74
CA LEU A 253 -19.84 2.54 5.64
C LEU A 253 -19.85 1.83 4.27
N ARG A 254 -18.87 0.95 4.01
CA ARG A 254 -18.78 0.23 2.75
C ARG A 254 -20.02 -0.65 2.49
N LYS A 255 -20.52 -1.34 3.52
CA LYS A 255 -21.72 -2.19 3.44
C LYS A 255 -22.98 -1.35 3.23
N GLU A 256 -23.16 -0.30 4.01
CA GLU A 256 -24.32 0.58 3.95
C GLU A 256 -24.43 1.31 2.60
N ALA A 257 -23.30 1.77 2.08
CA ALA A 257 -23.25 2.45 0.79
C ALA A 257 -23.22 1.49 -0.42
N GLY A 258 -23.21 0.15 -0.21
CA GLY A 258 -23.15 -0.83 -1.30
C GLY A 258 -21.89 -0.67 -2.17
N LEU A 259 -20.74 -0.43 -1.54
CA LEU A 259 -19.46 -0.20 -2.22
C LEU A 259 -18.68 -1.51 -2.44
N PRO A 260 -17.79 -1.56 -3.46
CA PRO A 260 -16.95 -2.73 -3.72
C PRO A 260 -16.14 -3.15 -2.50
N ASN A 261 -15.92 -4.47 -2.38
CA ASN A 261 -15.25 -5.06 -1.22
C ASN A 261 -13.74 -4.82 -1.23
N VAL A 262 -13.32 -3.65 -0.76
CA VAL A 262 -11.90 -3.31 -0.56
C VAL A 262 -11.59 -3.14 0.93
N VAL A 263 -10.33 -3.23 1.29
CA VAL A 263 -9.83 -2.89 2.63
C VAL A 263 -9.38 -1.42 2.67
N PHE A 264 -9.35 -0.80 3.86
CA PHE A 264 -8.97 0.61 4.01
C PHE A 264 -7.63 0.94 3.33
N HIS A 265 -6.64 0.06 3.43
CA HIS A 265 -5.35 0.23 2.76
C HIS A 265 -5.45 0.30 1.22
N SER A 266 -6.52 -0.23 0.62
CA SER A 266 -6.74 -0.13 -0.82
C SER A 266 -7.00 1.31 -1.29
N LEU A 267 -7.45 2.21 -0.40
CA LEU A 267 -7.58 3.65 -0.70
C LEU A 267 -6.23 4.26 -1.08
N ARG A 268 -5.17 3.87 -0.39
CA ARG A 268 -3.80 4.26 -0.74
C ARG A 268 -3.36 3.67 -2.10
N HIS A 269 -3.76 2.45 -2.43
CA HIS A 269 -3.51 1.87 -3.75
C HIS A 269 -4.27 2.65 -4.83
N SER A 270 -5.56 2.97 -4.61
CA SER A 270 -6.33 3.84 -5.51
C SER A 270 -5.63 5.19 -5.69
N SER A 271 -5.21 5.84 -4.59
CA SER A 271 -4.44 7.09 -4.62
C SER A 271 -3.20 7.00 -5.49
N THR A 272 -2.37 5.96 -5.29
CA THR A 272 -1.13 5.76 -6.06
C THR A 272 -1.43 5.61 -7.56
N THR A 273 -2.47 4.83 -7.91
CA THR A 273 -2.90 4.64 -9.30
C THR A 273 -3.34 5.96 -9.93
N TYR A 274 -4.18 6.74 -9.25
CA TYR A 274 -4.65 8.03 -9.77
C TYR A 274 -3.53 9.08 -9.84
N LYS A 275 -2.65 9.17 -8.85
CA LYS A 275 -1.48 10.07 -8.89
C LYS A 275 -0.58 9.75 -10.08
N LEU A 276 -0.29 8.47 -10.31
CA LEU A 276 0.52 8.05 -11.44
C LEU A 276 -0.15 8.36 -12.78
N LYS A 277 -1.48 8.23 -12.86
CA LYS A 277 -2.26 8.62 -14.03
C LYS A 277 -2.20 10.13 -14.27
N LEU A 278 -2.45 10.94 -13.24
CA LEU A 278 -2.52 12.40 -13.33
C LEU A 278 -1.16 13.05 -13.65
N ASN A 279 -0.06 12.45 -13.19
CA ASN A 279 1.29 12.94 -13.48
C ASN A 279 1.97 12.22 -14.67
N HIS A 280 1.15 11.66 -15.58
CA HIS A 280 1.62 11.02 -16.82
C HIS A 280 2.64 9.90 -16.64
N GLY A 281 2.57 9.16 -15.53
CA GLY A 281 3.42 8.00 -15.26
C GLY A 281 4.75 8.34 -14.56
N ASP A 282 4.91 9.55 -14.02
CA ASP A 282 6.09 9.89 -13.23
C ASP A 282 6.14 9.09 -11.93
N ILE A 283 6.92 7.99 -11.99
CA ILE A 283 7.12 7.07 -10.87
C ILE A 283 7.84 7.77 -9.71
N LYS A 284 8.80 8.64 -10.00
CA LYS A 284 9.60 9.36 -8.99
C LYS A 284 8.75 10.32 -8.17
N ALA A 285 7.96 11.16 -8.83
CA ALA A 285 7.03 12.08 -8.15
C ALA A 285 6.00 11.29 -7.32
N THR A 286 5.42 10.24 -7.90
CA THR A 286 4.46 9.37 -7.19
C THR A 286 5.10 8.66 -5.99
N GLN A 287 6.35 8.20 -6.11
CA GLN A 287 7.11 7.58 -5.03
C GLN A 287 7.37 8.56 -3.90
N GLY A 288 7.74 9.81 -4.21
CA GLY A 288 7.93 10.88 -3.22
C GLY A 288 6.67 11.13 -2.40
N ASP A 289 5.54 11.33 -3.06
CA ASP A 289 4.24 11.57 -2.41
C ASP A 289 3.76 10.40 -1.56
N THR A 290 3.96 9.18 -2.06
CA THR A 290 3.44 7.98 -1.39
C THR A 290 4.40 7.45 -0.33
N GLY A 291 5.69 7.80 -0.35
CA GLY A 291 6.71 7.26 0.56
C GLY A 291 6.92 5.76 0.39
N HIS A 292 6.91 5.26 -0.86
CA HIS A 292 7.30 3.90 -1.16
C HIS A 292 8.83 3.79 -1.23
N ALA A 293 9.41 2.82 -0.50
CA ALA A 293 10.86 2.63 -0.47
C ALA A 293 11.43 2.12 -1.81
N GLN A 294 10.60 1.42 -2.60
CA GLN A 294 11.00 0.81 -3.88
C GLN A 294 10.03 1.24 -4.98
N ALA A 295 10.56 1.55 -6.16
CA ALA A 295 9.79 1.91 -7.35
C ALA A 295 8.84 0.77 -7.78
N ASP A 296 9.27 -0.49 -7.63
CA ASP A 296 8.47 -1.68 -7.94
C ASP A 296 7.11 -1.69 -7.22
N MET A 297 7.05 -1.14 -6.00
CA MET A 297 5.78 -1.03 -5.27
C MET A 297 4.79 -0.05 -5.92
N VAL A 298 5.30 0.95 -6.63
CA VAL A 298 4.49 1.90 -7.42
C VAL A 298 4.06 1.24 -8.72
N THR A 299 4.98 0.55 -9.40
CA THR A 299 4.72 -0.11 -10.70
C THR A 299 3.83 -1.34 -10.55
N GLU A 300 3.92 -2.12 -9.47
CA GLU A 300 2.99 -3.23 -9.19
C GLU A 300 1.55 -2.73 -9.01
N VAL A 301 1.35 -1.56 -8.41
CA VAL A 301 0.03 -0.92 -8.30
C VAL A 301 -0.47 -0.43 -9.65
N TYR A 302 0.44 0.06 -10.52
CA TYR A 302 0.13 0.54 -11.88
C TYR A 302 -0.25 -0.58 -12.87
N SER A 303 0.01 -1.83 -12.54
CA SER A 303 -0.48 -2.96 -13.36
C SER A 303 -2.02 -3.01 -13.47
N HIS A 304 -2.72 -2.19 -12.69
CA HIS A 304 -4.13 -1.84 -12.85
C HIS A 304 -4.30 -0.69 -13.87
N ILE A 305 -3.70 -0.80 -15.04
CA ILE A 305 -4.02 0.09 -16.17
C ILE A 305 -5.52 -0.04 -16.39
N LEU A 306 -6.25 1.05 -16.20
CA LEU A 306 -7.67 1.11 -16.47
C LEU A 306 -7.85 0.85 -17.98
N ASP A 307 -8.86 0.07 -18.37
CA ASP A 307 -9.11 -0.21 -19.79
C ASP A 307 -9.30 1.07 -20.62
N GLU A 308 -9.76 2.14 -19.96
CA GLU A 308 -9.84 3.50 -20.53
C GLU A 308 -8.47 4.05 -20.95
N ASP A 309 -7.42 3.86 -20.14
CA ASP A 309 -6.07 4.33 -20.48
C ASP A 309 -5.49 3.56 -21.68
N ARG A 310 -5.85 2.27 -21.79
CA ARG A 310 -5.47 1.43 -22.95
C ARG A 310 -6.18 1.91 -24.23
N LYS A 311 -7.46 2.30 -24.13
CA LYS A 311 -8.21 2.89 -25.24
C LYS A 311 -7.62 4.23 -25.67
N ILE A 312 -7.27 5.10 -24.71
CA ILE A 312 -6.62 6.39 -24.97
C ILE A 312 -5.27 6.18 -25.66
N ASN A 313 -4.47 5.19 -25.22
CA ASN A 313 -3.19 4.88 -25.86
C ASN A 313 -3.39 4.40 -27.31
N ALA A 314 -4.41 3.59 -27.58
CA ALA A 314 -4.74 3.17 -28.95
C ALA A 314 -5.11 4.37 -29.80
N GLN A 315 -5.92 5.32 -29.29
CA GLN A 315 -6.30 6.55 -29.99
C GLN A 315 -5.09 7.48 -30.24
N LYS A 316 -4.18 7.61 -29.25
CA LYS A 316 -2.94 8.38 -29.42
C LYS A 316 -2.03 7.75 -30.47
N PHE A 317 -1.96 6.43 -30.53
CA PHE A 317 -1.19 5.70 -31.53
C PHE A 317 -1.78 5.93 -32.91
N ASP A 318 -3.11 5.89 -33.02
CA ASP A 318 -3.84 6.16 -34.21
C ASP A 318 -3.54 7.58 -34.73
N ALA A 319 -3.67 8.59 -33.87
CA ALA A 319 -3.37 9.97 -34.21
C ALA A 319 -1.90 10.23 -34.59
N ALA A 320 -0.96 9.50 -33.96
CA ALA A 320 0.47 9.69 -34.18
C ALA A 320 0.98 9.01 -35.46
N PHE A 321 0.42 7.84 -35.83
CA PHE A 321 0.98 7.01 -36.87
C PHE A 321 0.07 6.86 -38.10
N TYR A 322 -1.25 7.04 -37.97
CA TYR A 322 -2.19 6.87 -39.06
C TYR A 322 -2.77 8.17 -39.61
N ALA A 323 -2.34 9.33 -39.10
CA ALA A 323 -2.59 10.69 -39.62
C ALA A 323 -3.92 10.86 -40.37
N ASN A 324 -5.02 10.87 -39.65
CA ASN A 324 -6.36 11.13 -40.19
C ASN A 324 -6.84 10.10 -41.26
N PRO A 325 -6.99 8.83 -40.90
CA PRO A 325 -7.47 7.83 -41.82
C PRO A 325 -8.94 8.08 -42.14
N ASP A 326 -9.25 8.35 -43.39
CA ASP A 326 -10.59 8.13 -43.87
C ASP A 326 -10.86 6.62 -43.89
N LEU A 327 -11.34 6.11 -42.76
CA LEU A 327 -11.58 4.68 -42.56
C LEU A 327 -12.57 4.11 -43.58
N SER A 328 -13.35 4.95 -44.26
CA SER A 328 -14.26 4.52 -45.30
C SER A 328 -13.52 4.09 -46.57
N LYS A 329 -12.26 4.48 -46.73
CA LYS A 329 -11.39 4.16 -47.88
C LYS A 329 -10.28 3.14 -47.54
N TYR A 330 -10.20 2.67 -46.29
CA TYR A 330 -9.20 1.69 -45.95
C TYR A 330 -9.61 0.31 -46.42
N ASN A 331 -8.93 -0.19 -47.43
CA ASN A 331 -9.12 -1.51 -48.02
C ASN A 331 -7.84 -2.33 -47.75
N PRO A 332 -7.73 -3.03 -46.63
CA PRO A 332 -6.57 -3.87 -46.40
C PRO A 332 -6.50 -5.00 -47.41
N PRO A 333 -5.33 -5.42 -47.87
CA PRO A 333 -5.17 -6.58 -48.72
C PRO A 333 -5.79 -7.79 -48.04
N LEU A 334 -6.69 -8.50 -48.76
CA LEU A 334 -7.33 -9.69 -48.21
C LEU A 334 -6.29 -10.82 -47.99
N PRO A 335 -6.44 -11.64 -46.96
CA PRO A 335 -5.46 -12.69 -46.63
C PRO A 335 -5.20 -13.71 -47.74
N ASN A 336 -6.04 -13.76 -48.75
CA ASN A 336 -5.96 -14.68 -49.89
C ASN A 336 -5.36 -14.10 -51.17
N GLU A 337 -5.06 -12.81 -51.23
CA GLU A 337 -4.28 -12.27 -52.35
C GLU A 337 -2.81 -12.58 -52.04
N LYS A 338 -2.22 -13.49 -52.82
CA LYS A 338 -0.77 -13.72 -52.76
C LYS A 338 -0.10 -12.37 -52.97
N PRO A 339 0.76 -11.90 -52.08
CA PRO A 339 1.49 -10.68 -52.31
C PRO A 339 2.25 -10.86 -53.63
N GLU A 340 2.05 -9.98 -54.60
CA GLU A 340 2.98 -9.84 -55.70
C GLU A 340 4.36 -9.71 -55.05
N LYS A 341 5.30 -10.58 -55.43
CA LYS A 341 6.67 -10.52 -54.96
C LYS A 341 7.23 -9.16 -55.38
N THR A 342 7.05 -8.17 -54.54
CA THR A 342 7.89 -6.99 -54.58
C THR A 342 9.27 -7.49 -54.15
N GLU A 343 10.14 -7.73 -55.10
CA GLU A 343 11.58 -7.93 -54.83
C GLU A 343 12.01 -6.67 -54.05
N ILE A 344 12.17 -6.81 -52.76
CA ILE A 344 12.79 -5.76 -51.97
C ILE A 344 14.22 -5.71 -52.43
N ASP A 345 14.57 -4.73 -53.23
CA ASP A 345 15.96 -4.46 -53.62
C ASP A 345 16.73 -4.02 -52.37
N ILE A 346 17.32 -5.04 -51.75
CA ILE A 346 18.15 -4.91 -50.54
C ILE A 346 19.28 -3.90 -50.77
N ASN A 347 19.76 -3.75 -52.02
CA ASN A 347 20.79 -2.78 -52.34
C ASN A 347 20.30 -1.35 -52.22
N ASN A 348 19.02 -1.10 -52.60
CA ASN A 348 18.40 0.22 -52.45
C ASN A 348 18.15 0.58 -50.96
N LEU A 349 17.82 -0.41 -50.13
CA LEU A 349 17.66 -0.22 -48.68
C LEU A 349 18.99 0.11 -48.03
N ILE A 350 20.09 -0.57 -48.44
CA ILE A 350 21.46 -0.34 -47.96
C ILE A 350 21.97 1.04 -48.39
N GLU A 351 21.64 1.51 -49.57
CA GLU A 351 21.98 2.87 -50.03
C GLU A 351 21.23 3.96 -49.26
N GLN A 352 19.95 3.74 -48.93
CA GLN A 352 19.18 4.68 -48.10
C GLN A 352 19.70 4.74 -46.65
N LEU A 353 20.12 3.63 -46.07
CA LEU A 353 20.74 3.60 -44.74
C LEU A 353 22.12 4.25 -44.71
N LYS A 354 22.87 4.21 -45.79
CA LYS A 354 24.19 4.88 -45.90
C LYS A 354 24.06 6.40 -46.11
N LYS A 355 22.90 6.91 -46.51
CA LYS A 355 22.65 8.35 -46.74
C LYS A 355 22.03 9.05 -45.52
N SER A 356 21.76 8.36 -44.42
CA SER A 356 21.30 8.92 -43.15
C SER A 356 22.38 8.74 -42.06
N PRO A 357 23.31 9.70 -41.93
CA PRO A 357 24.42 9.57 -40.97
C PRO A 357 24.09 10.16 -39.59
N GLU A 358 22.85 10.06 -39.09
CA GLU A 358 22.53 10.46 -37.71
C GLU A 358 21.35 9.61 -37.20
N LEU A 359 21.71 8.55 -36.43
CA LEU A 359 20.92 7.99 -35.32
C LEU A 359 21.89 7.27 -34.39
#